data_45795f6fce251c4d0536f5eb4929ccd5
#
_entry.id   45795f6fce251c4d0536f5eb4929ccd5
#
_cell.length_a   1.000
_cell.length_b   1.000
_cell.length_c   1.000
_cell.angle_alpha   90.00
_cell.angle_beta   90.00
_cell.angle_gamma   90.00
#
_symmetry.space_group_name_H-M   'P 1'
#
loop_
_entity.id
_entity.type
_entity.pdbx_description
1 polymer ?
#
loop_
_entity_poly.entity_id
_entity_poly.type
_entity_poly.pdbx_seq_one_letter_code
_entity_poly.pdbx_strand_id
1 'polypeptide(L)'
;TLPLEEGGFDGDVFYIDTEDTFRPERITQMARGLDLDPDQVLSRIHVARAYNSAHQMLLVDEIKRMSKGLNVKMIIVDSLTSHFRAEFIGRGMLANRQQKLNKHLKELKQLADVNNALVLVTNQVHSKPDAMWGDPTKPIGGHVLAHASTFRLYLRKAKGGRRIAR
;
A
#
# COMPACT_ATOMS: atom_id res chain seq x y z
N THR A 1 -2.43 11.90 -8.97
CA THR A 1 -3.31 12.54 -9.99
C THR A 1 -3.02 14.02 -10.17
N LEU A 2 -2.25 14.68 -9.29
CA LEU A 2 -1.85 16.08 -9.44
C LEU A 2 -1.14 16.33 -10.77
N PRO A 3 -1.35 17.49 -11.44
CA PRO A 3 -0.62 17.94 -12.62
C PRO A 3 0.90 18.00 -12.37
N LEU A 4 1.68 17.89 -13.43
CA LEU A 4 3.16 17.94 -13.33
C LEU A 4 3.65 19.30 -12.83
N GLU A 5 3.03 20.39 -13.25
CA GLU A 5 3.33 21.75 -12.82
C GLU A 5 3.10 22.00 -11.32
N GLU A 6 2.26 21.19 -10.69
CA GLU A 6 1.99 21.23 -9.25
C GLU A 6 2.81 20.18 -8.46
N GLY A 7 3.85 19.62 -9.09
CA GLY A 7 4.70 18.60 -8.49
C GLY A 7 4.07 17.20 -8.44
N GLY A 8 3.00 16.97 -9.18
CA GLY A 8 2.35 15.68 -9.34
C GLY A 8 2.97 14.82 -10.45
N PHE A 9 2.38 13.66 -10.70
CA PHE A 9 2.81 12.74 -11.75
C PHE A 9 1.83 12.68 -12.93
N ASP A 10 0.74 13.41 -12.87
CA ASP A 10 -0.32 13.45 -13.90
C ASP A 10 -0.69 12.05 -14.43
N GLY A 11 -1.08 11.15 -13.53
CA GLY A 11 -1.30 9.75 -13.88
C GLY A 11 -2.40 9.07 -13.09
N ASP A 12 -2.68 7.84 -13.49
CA ASP A 12 -3.65 6.97 -12.87
C ASP A 12 -3.08 6.29 -11.63
N VAL A 13 -3.95 6.04 -10.66
CA VAL A 13 -3.64 5.38 -9.39
C VAL A 13 -4.46 4.11 -9.28
N PHE A 14 -3.82 2.98 -9.00
CA PHE A 14 -4.52 1.77 -8.57
C PHE A 14 -4.44 1.62 -7.05
N TYR A 15 -5.59 1.36 -6.43
CA TYR A 15 -5.70 1.19 -4.99
C TYR A 15 -6.30 -0.20 -4.67
N ILE A 16 -5.49 -1.08 -4.10
CA ILE A 16 -5.92 -2.39 -3.58
C ILE A 16 -6.28 -2.20 -2.12
N ASP A 17 -7.57 -2.26 -1.80
CA ASP A 17 -8.11 -2.14 -0.45
C ASP A 17 -8.32 -3.54 0.16
N THR A 18 -7.61 -3.85 1.23
CA THR A 18 -7.71 -5.14 1.95
C THR A 18 -8.51 -5.05 3.25
N GLU A 19 -8.81 -3.84 3.71
CA GLU A 19 -9.44 -3.60 5.02
C GLU A 19 -10.79 -2.84 4.93
N ASP A 20 -11.26 -2.57 3.70
CA ASP A 20 -12.49 -1.81 3.45
C ASP A 20 -12.44 -0.38 4.02
N THR A 21 -11.31 0.26 3.82
CA THR A 21 -11.03 1.58 4.43
C THR A 21 -11.02 2.73 3.42
N PHE A 22 -11.03 2.45 2.12
CA PHE A 22 -11.10 3.50 1.11
C PHE A 22 -12.41 4.31 1.22
N ARG A 23 -12.29 5.63 1.18
CA ARG A 23 -13.44 6.55 1.27
C ARG A 23 -13.32 7.63 0.20
N PRO A 24 -14.16 7.59 -0.86
CA PRO A 24 -14.17 8.61 -1.93
C PRO A 24 -14.38 10.01 -1.39
N GLU A 25 -15.18 10.17 -0.34
CA GLU A 25 -15.46 11.46 0.28
C GLU A 25 -14.20 12.11 0.84
N ARG A 26 -13.25 11.29 1.30
CA ARG A 26 -11.96 11.79 1.78
C ARG A 26 -11.10 12.32 0.64
N ILE A 27 -11.11 11.63 -0.50
CA ILE A 27 -10.44 12.11 -1.72
C ILE A 27 -11.06 13.42 -2.19
N THR A 28 -12.39 13.50 -2.22
CA THR A 28 -13.13 14.75 -2.54
C THR A 28 -12.70 15.91 -1.65
N GLN A 29 -12.60 15.69 -0.32
CA GLN A 29 -12.15 16.74 0.61
C GLN A 29 -10.71 17.20 0.31
N MET A 30 -9.82 16.24 0.03
CA MET A 30 -8.42 16.56 -0.29
C MET A 30 -8.29 17.30 -1.63
N ALA A 31 -9.03 16.88 -2.66
CA ALA A 31 -9.04 17.54 -3.95
C ALA A 31 -9.50 19.00 -3.84
N ARG A 32 -10.61 19.24 -3.13
CA ARG A 32 -11.09 20.61 -2.86
C ARG A 32 -10.10 21.46 -2.08
N GLY A 33 -9.38 20.85 -1.12
CA GLY A 33 -8.34 21.56 -0.35
C GLY A 33 -7.09 21.93 -1.16
N LEU A 34 -6.98 21.42 -2.38
CA LEU A 34 -5.94 21.71 -3.35
C LEU A 34 -6.47 22.45 -4.59
N ASP A 35 -7.69 22.97 -4.52
CA ASP A 35 -8.38 23.66 -5.63
C ASP A 35 -8.48 22.80 -6.91
N LEU A 36 -8.52 21.46 -6.75
CA LEU A 36 -8.71 20.50 -7.85
C LEU A 36 -10.17 20.08 -7.99
N ASP A 37 -10.56 19.72 -9.21
CA ASP A 37 -11.86 19.10 -9.47
C ASP A 37 -11.91 17.67 -8.92
N PRO A 38 -12.76 17.38 -7.90
CA PRO A 38 -12.85 16.06 -7.29
C PRO A 38 -13.25 14.95 -8.25
N ASP A 39 -14.11 15.25 -9.24
CA ASP A 39 -14.59 14.24 -10.18
C ASP A 39 -13.48 13.81 -11.13
N GLN A 40 -12.65 14.75 -11.58
CA GLN A 40 -11.46 14.45 -12.37
C GLN A 40 -10.45 13.63 -11.56
N VAL A 41 -10.20 13.99 -10.30
CA VAL A 41 -9.29 13.24 -9.43
C VAL A 41 -9.80 11.83 -9.21
N LEU A 42 -11.08 11.66 -8.88
CA LEU A 42 -11.68 10.35 -8.61
C LEU A 42 -11.73 9.45 -9.86
N SER A 43 -11.97 10.02 -11.04
CA SER A 43 -12.01 9.25 -12.31
C SER A 43 -10.67 8.55 -12.63
N ARG A 44 -9.57 9.04 -12.06
CA ARG A 44 -8.23 8.50 -12.26
C ARG A 44 -7.76 7.58 -11.12
N ILE A 45 -8.62 7.27 -10.15
CA ILE A 45 -8.34 6.37 -9.04
C ILE A 45 -9.14 5.08 -9.21
N HIS A 46 -8.47 4.01 -9.57
CA HIS A 46 -9.06 2.70 -9.79
C HIS A 46 -8.97 1.88 -8.50
N VAL A 47 -10.10 1.64 -7.85
CA VAL A 47 -10.16 0.94 -6.56
C VAL A 47 -10.63 -0.49 -6.74
N ALA A 48 -9.92 -1.44 -6.14
CA ALA A 48 -10.31 -2.83 -6.10
C ALA A 48 -10.22 -3.37 -4.67
N ARG A 49 -11.30 -3.98 -4.18
CA ARG A 49 -11.31 -4.64 -2.87
C ARG A 49 -10.77 -6.05 -2.98
N ALA A 50 -9.77 -6.37 -2.16
CA ALA A 50 -9.26 -7.73 -1.99
C ALA A 50 -9.97 -8.44 -0.84
N TYR A 51 -10.46 -9.65 -1.05
CA TYR A 51 -11.20 -10.42 -0.03
C TYR A 51 -10.33 -11.46 0.69
N ASN A 52 -9.20 -11.83 0.10
CA ASN A 52 -8.24 -12.76 0.67
C ASN A 52 -6.87 -12.60 -0.01
N SER A 53 -5.84 -13.30 0.48
CA SER A 53 -4.49 -13.16 -0.06
C SER A 53 -4.36 -13.63 -1.52
N ALA A 54 -5.10 -14.66 -1.93
CA ALA A 54 -5.10 -15.12 -3.31
C ALA A 54 -5.73 -14.08 -4.25
N HIS A 55 -6.86 -13.49 -3.84
CA HIS A 55 -7.50 -12.41 -4.59
C HIS A 55 -6.61 -11.15 -4.65
N GLN A 56 -5.95 -10.79 -3.54
CA GLN A 56 -4.99 -9.69 -3.51
C GLN A 56 -3.86 -9.88 -4.53
N MET A 57 -3.33 -11.09 -4.68
CA MET A 57 -2.31 -11.42 -5.69
C MET A 57 -2.89 -11.38 -7.11
N LEU A 58 -4.11 -11.89 -7.32
CA LEU A 58 -4.79 -11.86 -8.62
C LEU A 58 -5.02 -10.43 -9.11
N LEU A 59 -5.36 -9.50 -8.23
CA LEU A 59 -5.55 -8.08 -8.58
C LEU A 59 -4.30 -7.44 -9.18
N VAL A 60 -3.09 -7.91 -8.85
CA VAL A 60 -1.85 -7.43 -9.49
C VAL A 60 -1.82 -7.83 -10.98
N ASP A 61 -2.27 -9.04 -11.31
CA ASP A 61 -2.36 -9.49 -12.70
C ASP A 61 -3.44 -8.70 -13.48
N GLU A 62 -4.55 -8.35 -12.81
CA GLU A 62 -5.59 -7.48 -13.39
C GLU A 62 -5.03 -6.07 -13.68
N ILE A 63 -4.35 -5.46 -12.71
CA ILE A 63 -3.71 -4.16 -12.88
C ILE A 63 -2.72 -4.21 -14.05
N LYS A 64 -1.91 -5.26 -14.18
CA LYS A 64 -0.98 -5.45 -15.29
C LYS A 64 -1.67 -5.49 -16.65
N ARG A 65 -2.90 -6.02 -16.72
CA ARG A 65 -3.69 -6.01 -17.95
C ARG A 65 -4.26 -4.63 -18.26
N MET A 66 -4.84 -3.98 -17.25
CA MET A 66 -5.46 -2.66 -17.37
C MET A 66 -4.45 -1.56 -17.64
N SER A 67 -3.24 -1.64 -17.05
CA SER A 67 -2.19 -0.62 -17.19
C SER A 67 -1.71 -0.40 -18.62
N LYS A 68 -1.96 -1.34 -19.54
CA LYS A 68 -1.56 -1.21 -20.95
C LYS A 68 -2.22 -0.04 -21.70
N GLY A 69 -3.35 0.46 -21.18
CA GLY A 69 -4.09 1.60 -21.78
C GLY A 69 -4.12 2.85 -20.91
N LEU A 70 -3.42 2.84 -19.77
CA LEU A 70 -3.47 3.89 -18.76
C LEU A 70 -2.07 4.44 -18.46
N ASN A 71 -2.01 5.71 -18.06
CA ASN A 71 -0.76 6.33 -17.57
C ASN A 71 -0.60 6.07 -16.07
N VAL A 72 -0.35 4.81 -15.68
CA VAL A 72 -0.23 4.42 -14.27
C VAL A 72 1.01 5.02 -13.64
N LYS A 73 0.86 5.75 -12.55
CA LYS A 73 1.95 6.39 -11.80
C LYS A 73 2.05 5.94 -10.36
N MET A 74 0.99 5.36 -9.78
CA MET A 74 1.03 4.86 -8.43
C MET A 74 0.17 3.61 -8.27
N ILE A 75 0.68 2.65 -7.49
CA ILE A 75 -0.05 1.46 -7.07
C ILE A 75 0.00 1.43 -5.54
N ILE A 76 -1.15 1.40 -4.90
CA ILE A 76 -1.29 1.40 -3.45
C ILE A 76 -1.85 0.06 -2.99
N VAL A 77 -1.29 -0.53 -1.94
CA VAL A 77 -1.85 -1.71 -1.27
C VAL A 77 -2.04 -1.41 0.22
N ASP A 78 -3.28 -1.30 0.63
CA ASP A 78 -3.65 -0.93 2.00
C ASP A 78 -4.56 -2.02 2.62
N SER A 79 -4.02 -2.89 3.45
CA SER A 79 -2.64 -3.09 3.87
C SER A 79 -2.02 -4.34 3.21
N LEU A 80 -0.73 -4.32 3.00
CA LEU A 80 -0.04 -5.42 2.30
C LEU A 80 -0.17 -6.76 3.03
N THR A 81 -0.14 -6.78 4.36
CA THR A 81 0.03 -8.02 5.16
C THR A 81 -1.23 -8.53 5.82
N SER A 82 -2.35 -7.82 5.76
CA SER A 82 -3.59 -8.12 6.48
C SER A 82 -4.07 -9.55 6.19
N HIS A 83 -4.39 -9.88 4.95
CA HIS A 83 -4.88 -11.20 4.55
C HIS A 83 -3.86 -12.31 4.77
N PHE A 84 -2.57 -12.06 4.47
CA PHE A 84 -1.52 -13.05 4.69
C PHE A 84 -1.38 -13.44 6.18
N ARG A 85 -1.67 -12.51 7.10
CA ARG A 85 -1.66 -12.81 8.53
C ARG A 85 -2.89 -13.59 8.98
N ALA A 86 -4.04 -13.21 8.45
CA ALA A 86 -5.31 -13.86 8.81
C ALA A 86 -5.37 -15.31 8.32
N GLU A 87 -4.79 -15.61 7.16
CA GLU A 87 -4.87 -16.94 6.55
C GLU A 87 -3.74 -17.88 6.96
N PHE A 88 -2.52 -17.36 7.14
CA PHE A 88 -1.34 -18.18 7.44
C PHE A 88 -0.97 -18.03 8.92
N ILE A 89 -1.73 -18.72 9.79
CA ILE A 89 -1.62 -18.66 11.24
C ILE A 89 -0.64 -19.74 11.76
N GLY A 90 0.09 -19.41 12.82
CA GLY A 90 0.98 -20.34 13.51
C GLY A 90 2.38 -20.46 12.89
N ARG A 91 3.29 -21.05 13.68
CA ARG A 91 4.72 -21.14 13.32
C ARG A 91 4.95 -22.02 12.09
N GLY A 92 4.19 -23.10 11.93
CA GLY A 92 4.30 -24.01 10.79
C GLY A 92 3.96 -23.37 9.44
N MET A 93 3.14 -22.32 9.42
CA MET A 93 2.74 -21.60 8.20
C MET A 93 3.64 -20.41 7.86
N LEU A 94 4.61 -20.10 8.71
CA LEU A 94 5.46 -18.91 8.55
C LEU A 94 6.22 -18.92 7.22
N ALA A 95 6.84 -20.04 6.87
CA ALA A 95 7.61 -20.17 5.62
C ALA A 95 6.72 -19.93 4.38
N ASN A 96 5.55 -20.57 4.34
CA ASN A 96 4.58 -20.43 3.24
C ASN A 96 4.09 -18.97 3.13
N ARG A 97 3.74 -18.35 4.25
CA ARG A 97 3.36 -16.93 4.28
C ARG A 97 4.45 -16.03 3.71
N GLN A 98 5.71 -16.23 4.12
CA GLN A 98 6.84 -15.43 3.65
C GLN A 98 7.11 -15.64 2.16
N GLN A 99 6.99 -16.87 1.67
CA GLN A 99 7.18 -17.19 0.27
C GLN A 99 6.12 -16.50 -0.62
N LYS A 100 4.84 -16.59 -0.24
CA LYS A 100 3.74 -15.92 -0.96
C LYS A 100 3.89 -14.40 -0.93
N LEU A 101 4.23 -13.83 0.23
CA LEU A 101 4.44 -12.40 0.38
C LEU A 101 5.61 -11.90 -0.48
N ASN A 102 6.71 -12.66 -0.53
CA ASN A 102 7.85 -12.35 -1.38
C ASN A 102 7.50 -12.38 -2.86
N LYS A 103 6.73 -13.39 -3.29
CA LYS A 103 6.22 -13.47 -4.66
C LYS A 103 5.37 -12.25 -5.00
N HIS A 104 4.42 -11.91 -4.15
CA HIS A 104 3.53 -10.75 -4.33
C HIS A 104 4.30 -9.42 -4.44
N LEU A 105 5.29 -9.21 -3.56
CA LEU A 105 6.17 -8.03 -3.61
C LEU A 105 6.99 -7.97 -4.89
N LYS A 106 7.50 -9.12 -5.38
CA LYS A 106 8.22 -9.19 -6.65
C LYS A 106 7.34 -8.80 -7.83
N GLU A 107 6.10 -9.27 -7.85
CA GLU A 107 5.12 -8.95 -8.90
C GLU A 107 4.76 -7.45 -8.88
N LEU A 108 4.53 -6.87 -7.69
CA LEU A 108 4.31 -5.41 -7.53
C LEU A 108 5.50 -4.59 -8.02
N LYS A 109 6.74 -4.99 -7.69
CA LYS A 109 7.95 -4.30 -8.19
C LYS A 109 8.06 -4.37 -9.70
N GLN A 110 7.84 -5.54 -10.30
CA GLN A 110 7.85 -5.68 -11.76
C GLN A 110 6.80 -4.79 -12.43
N LEU A 111 5.62 -4.68 -11.82
CA LEU A 111 4.55 -3.82 -12.33
C LEU A 111 4.94 -2.34 -12.23
N ALA A 112 5.60 -1.94 -11.14
CA ALA A 112 6.14 -0.59 -10.97
C ALA A 112 7.19 -0.25 -12.02
N ASP A 113 8.15 -1.15 -12.23
CA ASP A 113 9.25 -0.97 -13.19
C ASP A 113 8.71 -0.81 -14.62
N VAL A 114 7.76 -1.67 -15.03
CA VAL A 114 7.18 -1.64 -16.39
C VAL A 114 6.41 -0.35 -16.66
N ASN A 115 5.74 0.20 -15.65
CA ASN A 115 4.92 1.41 -15.79
C ASN A 115 5.65 2.71 -15.39
N ASN A 116 6.91 2.62 -14.96
CA ASN A 116 7.62 3.74 -14.32
C ASN A 116 6.75 4.39 -13.22
N ALA A 117 6.23 3.55 -12.33
CA ALA A 117 5.27 3.90 -11.29
C ALA A 117 5.85 3.66 -9.88
N LEU A 118 5.29 4.35 -8.89
CA LEU A 118 5.59 4.13 -7.48
C LEU A 118 4.65 3.04 -6.92
N VAL A 119 5.20 2.11 -6.14
CA VAL A 119 4.42 1.22 -5.27
C VAL A 119 4.47 1.73 -3.83
N LEU A 120 3.32 2.04 -3.26
CA LEU A 120 3.13 2.40 -1.87
C LEU A 120 2.39 1.26 -1.15
N VAL A 121 2.97 0.73 -0.08
CA VAL A 121 2.30 -0.28 0.74
C VAL A 121 2.19 0.20 2.17
N THR A 122 1.02 0.07 2.76
CA THR A 122 0.88 0.24 4.20
C THR A 122 1.11 -1.09 4.91
N ASN A 123 1.61 -1.02 6.12
CA ASN A 123 1.89 -2.19 6.94
C ASN A 123 1.58 -1.92 8.41
N GLN A 124 1.10 -2.93 9.09
CA GLN A 124 0.83 -2.86 10.51
C GLN A 124 2.12 -3.08 11.32
N VAL A 125 2.11 -2.61 12.56
CA VAL A 125 3.15 -2.88 13.55
C VAL A 125 2.59 -3.77 14.66
N HIS A 126 3.45 -4.55 15.31
CA HIS A 126 3.12 -5.26 16.52
C HIS A 126 4.02 -4.81 17.67
N SER A 127 3.49 -4.80 18.87
CA SER A 127 4.25 -4.53 20.08
C SER A 127 4.99 -5.79 20.52
N LYS A 128 6.26 -5.65 20.92
CA LYS A 128 7.00 -6.65 21.68
C LYS A 128 7.02 -6.22 23.14
N PRO A 129 6.18 -6.81 24.01
CA PRO A 129 6.11 -6.43 25.42
C PRO A 129 7.42 -6.65 26.18
N ASP A 130 8.26 -7.56 25.70
CA ASP A 130 9.55 -7.90 26.33
C ASP A 130 10.71 -6.97 25.96
N ALA A 131 10.46 -5.89 25.22
CA ALA A 131 11.50 -4.92 24.89
C ALA A 131 11.76 -4.03 26.11
N MET A 132 12.80 -4.35 26.90
CA MET A 132 13.18 -3.56 28.08
C MET A 132 13.72 -2.16 27.75
N TRP A 133 14.19 -1.93 26.52
CA TRP A 133 14.76 -0.67 26.06
C TRP A 133 14.38 -0.35 24.60
N GLY A 134 14.12 0.92 24.28
CA GLY A 134 13.84 1.38 22.94
C GLY A 134 12.35 1.31 22.53
N ASP A 135 12.06 1.44 21.23
CA ASP A 135 10.70 1.35 20.69
C ASP A 135 10.26 -0.13 20.63
N PRO A 136 9.22 -0.52 21.38
CA PRO A 136 8.75 -1.90 21.42
C PRO A 136 8.05 -2.31 20.12
N THR A 137 7.76 -1.38 19.21
CA THR A 137 7.02 -1.66 17.98
C THR A 137 7.92 -2.19 16.87
N LYS A 138 7.49 -3.27 16.24
CA LYS A 138 8.17 -3.82 15.05
C LYS A 138 7.19 -3.95 13.88
N PRO A 139 7.63 -3.65 12.66
CA PRO A 139 6.80 -3.88 11.48
C PRO A 139 6.53 -5.37 11.29
N ILE A 140 5.32 -5.66 10.82
CA ILE A 140 4.91 -7.01 10.45
C ILE A 140 5.52 -7.36 9.08
N GLY A 141 5.72 -8.67 8.80
CA GLY A 141 6.33 -9.13 7.55
C GLY A 141 7.83 -9.38 7.61
N GLY A 142 8.50 -8.94 8.70
CA GLY A 142 9.91 -9.27 8.98
C GLY A 142 10.87 -8.81 7.90
N HIS A 143 11.90 -9.63 7.65
CA HIS A 143 12.98 -9.31 6.71
C HIS A 143 12.52 -9.18 5.24
N VAL A 144 11.47 -9.89 4.82
CA VAL A 144 10.99 -9.84 3.44
C VAL A 144 10.58 -8.44 3.03
N LEU A 145 9.77 -7.76 3.86
CA LEU A 145 9.41 -6.37 3.59
C LEU A 145 10.60 -5.42 3.73
N ALA A 146 11.44 -5.66 4.72
CA ALA A 146 12.59 -4.81 4.97
C ALA A 146 13.56 -4.76 3.79
N HIS A 147 13.75 -5.90 3.12
CA HIS A 147 14.62 -6.00 1.93
C HIS A 147 13.93 -5.56 0.63
N ALA A 148 12.61 -5.72 0.55
CA ALA A 148 11.88 -5.34 -0.65
C ALA A 148 11.65 -3.83 -0.78
N SER A 149 11.62 -3.09 0.34
CA SER A 149 11.33 -1.66 0.36
C SER A 149 12.57 -0.83 0.09
N THR A 150 12.48 0.14 -0.82
CA THR A 150 13.52 1.16 -1.04
C THR A 150 13.52 2.19 0.08
N PHE A 151 12.32 2.65 0.48
CA PHE A 151 12.12 3.57 1.59
C PHE A 151 11.11 3.00 2.56
N ARG A 152 11.27 3.33 3.84
CA ARG A 152 10.34 2.97 4.90
C ARG A 152 10.05 4.19 5.74
N LEU A 153 8.77 4.53 5.85
CA LEU A 153 8.27 5.61 6.70
C LEU A 153 7.60 5.01 7.93
N TYR A 154 8.04 5.41 9.09
CA TYR A 154 7.43 5.02 10.35
C TYR A 154 6.57 6.18 10.86
N LEU A 155 5.26 5.95 10.96
CA LEU A 155 4.30 6.93 11.43
C LEU A 155 3.90 6.65 12.88
N ARG A 156 4.03 7.63 13.77
CA ARG A 156 3.61 7.51 15.16
C ARG A 156 2.78 8.69 15.61
N LYS A 157 1.89 8.44 16.57
CA LYS A 157 1.15 9.50 17.26
C LYS A 157 2.09 10.25 18.21
N ALA A 158 1.91 11.56 18.32
CA ALA A 158 2.59 12.43 19.26
C ALA A 158 1.57 13.22 20.10
N LYS A 159 2.05 13.93 21.11
CA LYS A 159 1.18 14.77 21.97
C LYS A 159 0.45 15.84 21.13
N GLY A 160 -0.76 16.20 21.56
CA GLY A 160 -1.58 17.23 20.91
C GLY A 160 -2.11 16.86 19.54
N GLY A 161 -2.40 15.57 19.29
CA GLY A 161 -3.00 15.10 18.03
C GLY A 161 -2.04 15.08 16.83
N ARG A 162 -0.78 15.47 17.02
CA ARG A 162 0.24 15.49 15.96
C ARG A 162 0.61 14.07 15.51
N ARG A 163 1.14 13.96 14.30
CA ARG A 163 1.77 12.74 13.75
C ARG A 163 3.23 13.05 13.44
N ILE A 164 4.10 12.09 13.70
CA ILE A 164 5.53 12.17 13.36
C ILE A 164 5.80 11.09 12.32
N ALA A 165 6.38 11.49 11.20
CA ALA A 165 6.98 10.60 10.20
C ALA A 165 8.50 10.54 10.43
N ARG A 166 9.06 9.34 10.37
CA ARG A 166 10.49 9.08 10.57
C ARG A 166 11.00 8.11 9.52
#